data_e8317983ea772289c57ca77140ce7c49
#
_entry.id   e8317983ea772289c57ca77140ce7c49
#
_cell.length_a   1.000
_cell.length_b   1.000
_cell.length_c   1.000
_cell.angle_alpha   90.00
_cell.angle_beta   90.00
_cell.angle_gamma   90.00
#
_symmetry.space_group_name_H-M   'P 1'
#
loop_
_entity.id
_entity.type
_entity.pdbx_description
1 polymer ?
#
loop_
_entity_poly.entity_id
_entity_poly.type
_entity_poly.pdbx_seq_one_letter_code
_entity_poly.pdbx_strand_id
1 'polypeptide(L)'
;KYFMMYEAEKKEIFVSKKYLERLNNPTKWTKNILSSYISPSRTVCSVIASKSIGFSGFLATVRFLEPDIEDKYNVEKLKLSVPQIIKLEGVTGMHVLLGDNTFGQMKTEEKKYRASQGMDDQVISQAIIIEGLNYSALRKAVESFVVEHSINVNIITNFYCCQHILTKQDLIGV
;
A
#
# COMPACT_ATOMS: atom_id res chain seq x y z
N LYS A 1 -6.66 1.43 -13.21
CA LYS A 1 -5.86 1.81 -12.06
C LYS A 1 -5.17 0.56 -11.54
N TYR A 2 -3.88 0.62 -11.23
CA TYR A 2 -3.10 -0.52 -10.77
C TYR A 2 -2.62 -0.28 -9.34
N PHE A 3 -2.48 -1.35 -8.59
CA PHE A 3 -1.88 -1.38 -7.27
C PHE A 3 -0.77 -2.44 -7.29
N MET A 4 0.41 -2.08 -6.81
CA MET A 4 1.54 -2.99 -6.64
C MET A 4 2.03 -2.91 -5.20
N MET A 5 2.26 -4.05 -4.60
CA MET A 5 2.78 -4.17 -3.24
C MET A 5 3.99 -5.09 -3.24
N TYR A 6 5.03 -4.67 -2.54
CA TYR A 6 6.21 -5.47 -2.25
C TYR A 6 6.34 -5.58 -0.74
N GLU A 7 6.43 -6.79 -0.24
CA GLU A 7 6.70 -7.05 1.16
C GLU A 7 8.18 -7.36 1.35
N ALA A 8 8.79 -6.77 2.37
CA ALA A 8 10.18 -7.00 2.74
C ALA A 8 10.29 -7.25 4.24
N GLU A 9 11.25 -8.08 4.65
CA GLU A 9 11.50 -8.40 6.06
C GLU A 9 11.90 -7.16 6.88
N LYS A 10 12.58 -6.20 6.24
CA LYS A 10 13.07 -4.97 6.87
C LYS A 10 12.98 -3.82 5.89
N LYS A 11 12.59 -2.65 6.38
CA LYS A 11 12.51 -1.43 5.57
C LYS A 11 13.85 -0.96 5.03
N GLU A 12 14.96 -1.29 5.71
CA GLU A 12 16.32 -0.97 5.29
C GLU A 12 16.70 -1.61 3.94
N ILE A 13 16.00 -2.66 3.52
CA ILE A 13 16.17 -3.26 2.19
C ILE A 13 15.93 -2.21 1.09
N PHE A 14 14.93 -1.32 1.27
CA PHE A 14 14.57 -0.28 0.32
C PHE A 14 15.59 0.88 0.21
N VAL A 15 16.58 0.92 1.10
CA VAL A 15 17.72 1.86 1.06
C VAL A 15 19.06 1.16 0.83
N SER A 16 19.03 -0.16 0.65
CA SER A 16 20.24 -0.93 0.38
C SER A 16 20.87 -0.50 -0.95
N LYS A 17 22.21 -0.58 -1.01
CA LYS A 17 22.98 -0.25 -2.22
C LYS A 17 22.44 -1.01 -3.45
N LYS A 18 22.18 -2.31 -3.32
CA LYS A 18 21.67 -3.17 -4.39
C LYS A 18 20.30 -2.70 -4.90
N TYR A 19 19.41 -2.31 -4.00
CA TYR A 19 18.09 -1.81 -4.37
C TYR A 19 18.16 -0.45 -5.06
N LEU A 20 18.97 0.47 -4.52
CA LEU A 20 19.19 1.80 -5.11
C LEU A 20 19.87 1.71 -6.49
N GLU A 21 20.85 0.83 -6.65
CA GLU A 21 21.47 0.56 -7.96
C GLU A 21 20.43 0.13 -8.98
N ARG A 22 19.48 -0.70 -8.57
CA ARG A 22 18.40 -1.14 -9.46
C ARG A 22 17.46 0.01 -9.86
N LEU A 23 17.10 0.88 -8.92
CA LEU A 23 16.26 2.05 -9.19
C LEU A 23 16.97 3.10 -10.05
N ASN A 24 18.28 3.24 -9.90
CA ASN A 24 19.08 4.21 -10.65
C ASN A 24 19.50 3.70 -12.05
N ASN A 25 19.38 2.39 -12.29
CA ASN A 25 19.67 1.76 -13.56
C ASN A 25 18.44 1.03 -14.13
N PRO A 26 17.36 1.76 -14.47
CA PRO A 26 16.16 1.13 -15.01
C PRO A 26 16.43 0.47 -16.36
N THR A 27 15.88 -0.72 -16.57
CA THR A 27 15.96 -1.42 -17.86
C THR A 27 15.30 -0.63 -18.98
N LYS A 28 15.59 -0.97 -20.23
CA LYS A 28 14.92 -0.38 -21.40
C LYS A 28 13.39 -0.56 -21.30
N TRP A 29 12.95 -1.73 -20.89
CA TRP A 29 11.52 -2.02 -20.65
C TRP A 29 10.91 -1.09 -19.58
N THR A 30 11.57 -0.95 -18.43
CA THR A 30 11.13 -0.05 -17.36
C THR A 30 11.02 1.39 -17.85
N LYS A 31 12.04 1.89 -18.59
CA LYS A 31 12.03 3.26 -19.15
C LYS A 31 10.83 3.49 -20.06
N ASN A 32 10.51 2.51 -20.90
CA ASN A 32 9.38 2.62 -21.83
C ASN A 32 8.03 2.67 -21.09
N ILE A 33 7.90 1.95 -19.96
CA ILE A 33 6.65 1.90 -19.20
C ILE A 33 6.50 3.12 -18.28
N LEU A 34 7.59 3.66 -17.74
CA LEU A 34 7.53 4.83 -16.84
C LEU A 34 6.78 6.02 -17.47
N SER A 35 6.89 6.22 -18.78
CA SER A 35 6.18 7.27 -19.50
C SER A 35 4.65 7.08 -19.55
N SER A 36 4.18 5.86 -19.27
CA SER A 36 2.75 5.51 -19.26
C SER A 36 2.10 5.66 -17.87
N TYR A 37 2.87 5.98 -16.85
CA TYR A 37 2.32 6.20 -15.51
C TYR A 37 1.61 7.55 -15.43
N ILE A 38 0.40 7.54 -14.90
CA ILE A 38 -0.40 8.74 -14.65
C ILE A 38 -0.62 8.84 -13.14
N SER A 39 -0.17 9.95 -12.55
CA SER A 39 -0.30 10.22 -11.11
C SER A 39 0.12 9.04 -10.21
N PRO A 40 1.36 8.54 -10.35
CA PRO A 40 1.83 7.46 -9.50
C PRO A 40 1.98 7.93 -8.06
N SER A 41 1.64 7.06 -7.12
CA SER A 41 1.89 7.26 -5.69
C SER A 41 2.68 6.07 -5.16
N ARG A 42 3.76 6.33 -4.46
CA ARG A 42 4.62 5.31 -3.87
C ARG A 42 5.00 5.69 -2.45
N THR A 43 4.73 4.81 -1.52
CA THR A 43 5.07 5.01 -0.10
C THR A 43 5.68 3.73 0.45
N VAL A 44 6.74 3.86 1.22
CA VAL A 44 7.25 2.79 2.07
C VAL A 44 6.47 2.85 3.37
N CYS A 45 5.94 1.71 3.80
CA CYS A 45 5.12 1.63 5.02
C CYS A 45 5.67 0.57 5.95
N SER A 46 5.53 0.82 7.25
CA SER A 46 5.68 -0.21 8.29
C SER A 46 4.33 -0.89 8.52
N VAL A 47 4.32 -2.22 8.55
CA VAL A 47 3.14 -3.00 8.94
C VAL A 47 3.04 -2.99 10.46
N ILE A 48 2.03 -2.33 11.01
CA ILE A 48 1.87 -2.17 12.47
C ILE A 48 0.85 -3.12 13.09
N ALA A 49 -0.06 -3.65 12.28
CA ALA A 49 -0.93 -4.76 12.63
C ALA A 49 -1.29 -5.52 11.35
N SER A 50 -1.36 -6.83 11.44
CA SER A 50 -1.65 -7.69 10.30
C SER A 50 -2.29 -8.98 10.77
N LYS A 51 -3.36 -9.38 10.08
CA LYS A 51 -3.96 -10.70 10.21
C LYS A 51 -4.51 -11.14 8.87
N SER A 52 -4.11 -12.32 8.41
CA SER A 52 -4.59 -12.92 7.16
C SER A 52 -4.66 -14.44 7.31
N ILE A 53 -5.58 -15.06 6.56
CA ILE A 53 -5.76 -16.52 6.49
C ILE A 53 -5.32 -17.08 5.13
N GLY A 54 -4.63 -16.30 4.34
CA GLY A 54 -4.11 -16.69 3.02
C GLY A 54 -4.23 -15.56 2.01
N PHE A 55 -3.97 -15.86 0.74
CA PHE A 55 -4.08 -14.91 -0.36
C PHE A 55 -5.52 -14.85 -0.88
N SER A 56 -5.93 -13.65 -1.26
CA SER A 56 -7.25 -13.41 -1.83
C SER A 56 -7.19 -12.89 -3.26
N GLY A 57 -8.27 -13.16 -4.00
CA GLY A 57 -8.43 -12.65 -5.36
C GLY A 57 -8.75 -11.16 -5.43
N PHE A 58 -9.12 -10.53 -4.30
CA PHE A 58 -9.53 -9.13 -4.26
C PHE A 58 -8.94 -8.43 -3.03
N LEU A 59 -8.67 -7.13 -3.18
CA LEU A 59 -8.29 -6.29 -2.06
C LEU A 59 -8.88 -4.88 -2.19
N ALA A 60 -9.06 -4.22 -1.05
CA ALA A 60 -9.39 -2.82 -0.94
C ALA A 60 -8.25 -2.07 -0.23
N THR A 61 -8.00 -0.85 -0.66
CA THR A 61 -7.11 0.08 0.05
C THR A 61 -7.91 1.26 0.56
N VAL A 62 -7.73 1.61 1.83
CA VAL A 62 -8.21 2.86 2.42
C VAL A 62 -6.98 3.68 2.78
N ARG A 63 -6.77 4.83 2.13
CA ARG A 63 -5.58 5.66 2.28
C ARG A 63 -5.96 6.99 2.92
N PHE A 64 -5.21 7.39 3.92
CA PHE A 64 -5.34 8.66 4.60
C PHE A 64 -4.30 9.61 4.01
N LEU A 65 -4.74 10.71 3.41
CA LEU A 65 -3.87 11.59 2.62
C LEU A 65 -3.16 12.66 3.43
N GLU A 66 -3.77 13.14 4.49
CA GLU A 66 -3.20 14.23 5.27
C GLU A 66 -2.81 13.78 6.66
N PRO A 67 -1.59 14.13 7.09
CA PRO A 67 -1.23 14.09 8.49
C PRO A 67 -1.63 15.43 9.13
N ASP A 68 -2.88 15.68 9.40
CA ASP A 68 -3.19 16.67 10.42
C ASP A 68 -2.63 16.13 11.73
N ILE A 69 -1.65 16.87 12.24
CA ILE A 69 -0.78 16.46 13.35
C ILE A 69 -1.60 16.22 14.63
N GLU A 70 -2.79 16.77 14.71
CA GLU A 70 -3.72 16.60 15.84
C GLU A 70 -4.70 15.43 15.66
N ASP A 71 -5.01 15.01 14.44
CA ASP A 71 -5.93 13.91 14.11
C ASP A 71 -5.23 12.69 13.49
N LYS A 72 -4.01 12.39 13.91
CA LYS A 72 -3.48 11.05 13.63
C LYS A 72 -4.48 10.05 14.15
N TYR A 73 -5.18 9.39 13.23
CA TYR A 73 -6.04 8.28 13.59
C TYR A 73 -5.31 7.44 14.61
N ASN A 74 -5.94 7.30 15.77
CA ASN A 74 -5.31 6.63 16.89
C ASN A 74 -4.88 5.23 16.41
N VAL A 75 -3.59 5.07 16.19
CA VAL A 75 -2.96 3.84 15.70
C VAL A 75 -3.44 2.63 16.50
N GLU A 76 -3.66 2.78 17.80
CA GLU A 76 -4.16 1.72 18.65
C GLU A 76 -5.61 1.35 18.31
N LYS A 77 -6.47 2.32 18.01
CA LYS A 77 -7.83 2.03 17.53
C LYS A 77 -7.80 1.26 16.19
N LEU A 78 -6.92 1.67 15.26
CA LEU A 78 -6.77 0.96 13.99
C LEU A 78 -6.30 -0.49 14.18
N LYS A 79 -5.37 -0.72 15.12
CA LYS A 79 -4.95 -2.09 15.46
C LYS A 79 -6.09 -2.93 16.03
N LEU A 80 -6.91 -2.32 16.89
CA LEU A 80 -8.05 -3.00 17.52
C LEU A 80 -9.16 -3.37 16.52
N SER A 81 -9.26 -2.70 15.38
CA SER A 81 -10.23 -3.05 14.34
C SER A 81 -9.89 -4.32 13.57
N VAL A 82 -8.60 -4.70 13.50
CA VAL A 82 -8.17 -5.89 12.73
C VAL A 82 -8.93 -7.16 13.12
N PRO A 83 -9.02 -7.57 14.41
CA PRO A 83 -9.74 -8.77 14.81
C PRO A 83 -11.26 -8.67 14.62
N GLN A 84 -11.81 -7.49 14.45
CA GLN A 84 -13.25 -7.27 14.23
C GLN A 84 -13.57 -7.38 12.73
N ILE A 85 -12.85 -6.68 11.89
CA ILE A 85 -13.06 -6.66 10.45
C ILE A 85 -12.81 -8.03 9.82
N ILE A 86 -11.80 -8.79 10.30
CA ILE A 86 -11.50 -10.14 9.75
C ILE A 86 -12.60 -11.17 10.07
N LYS A 87 -13.52 -10.88 11.00
CA LYS A 87 -14.68 -11.74 11.27
C LYS A 87 -15.83 -11.56 10.28
N LEU A 88 -15.79 -10.50 9.48
CA LEU A 88 -16.82 -10.27 8.49
C LEU A 88 -16.78 -11.32 7.40
N GLU A 89 -17.95 -11.78 6.97
CA GLU A 89 -18.06 -12.80 5.95
C GLU A 89 -17.35 -12.39 4.64
N GLY A 90 -16.51 -13.28 4.14
CA GLY A 90 -15.76 -13.07 2.90
C GLY A 90 -14.53 -12.18 3.03
N VAL A 91 -14.19 -11.70 4.24
CA VAL A 91 -12.90 -11.03 4.53
C VAL A 91 -11.86 -12.09 4.90
N THR A 92 -10.70 -12.02 4.30
CA THR A 92 -9.61 -12.98 4.50
C THR A 92 -8.37 -12.36 5.13
N GLY A 93 -8.25 -11.04 5.08
CA GLY A 93 -7.11 -10.35 5.69
C GLY A 93 -7.37 -8.88 5.92
N MET A 94 -6.65 -8.33 6.90
CA MET A 94 -6.57 -6.89 7.15
C MET A 94 -5.19 -6.51 7.66
N HIS A 95 -4.64 -5.44 7.09
CA HIS A 95 -3.32 -4.93 7.40
C HIS A 95 -3.41 -3.43 7.65
N VAL A 96 -2.78 -2.97 8.73
CA VAL A 96 -2.67 -1.56 9.09
C VAL A 96 -1.24 -1.11 8.84
N LEU A 97 -1.10 -0.10 8.01
CA LEU A 97 0.17 0.40 7.51
C LEU A 97 0.39 1.84 7.98
N LEU A 98 1.62 2.12 8.41
CA LEU A 98 2.07 3.48 8.75
C LEU A 98 3.14 3.90 7.74
N GLY A 99 2.89 5.00 7.03
CA GLY A 99 3.80 5.55 6.04
C GLY A 99 5.08 6.10 6.68
N ASP A 100 6.21 5.81 6.05
CA ASP A 100 7.52 6.31 6.45
C ASP A 100 8.02 7.36 5.44
N ASN A 101 7.86 8.62 5.82
CA ASN A 101 8.21 9.75 4.96
C ASN A 101 9.72 9.87 4.71
N THR A 102 10.56 9.29 5.58
CA THR A 102 12.03 9.37 5.46
C THR A 102 12.51 8.64 4.22
N PHE A 103 11.89 7.49 3.89
CA PHE A 103 12.21 6.71 2.70
C PHE A 103 11.65 7.33 1.40
N GLY A 104 10.56 8.10 1.51
CA GLY A 104 9.96 8.82 0.39
C GLY A 104 10.77 10.01 -0.12
N GLN A 105 11.68 10.55 0.69
CA GLN A 105 12.49 11.73 0.34
C GLN A 105 13.75 11.40 -0.46
N MET A 106 14.10 10.14 -0.67
CA MET A 106 15.30 9.76 -1.39
C MET A 106 15.24 10.18 -2.86
N LYS A 107 16.30 10.84 -3.31
CA LYS A 107 16.47 11.25 -4.70
C LYS A 107 16.94 10.06 -5.54
N THR A 108 16.04 9.47 -6.31
CA THR A 108 16.36 8.42 -7.29
C THR A 108 16.15 8.93 -8.72
N GLU A 109 16.77 8.32 -9.71
CA GLU A 109 16.58 8.70 -11.12
C GLU A 109 15.12 8.50 -11.54
N GLU A 110 14.45 7.46 -11.04
CA GLU A 110 13.01 7.26 -11.24
C GLU A 110 12.18 8.43 -10.69
N LYS A 111 12.51 8.92 -9.48
CA LYS A 111 11.81 10.06 -8.88
C LYS A 111 12.06 11.34 -9.65
N LYS A 112 13.29 11.58 -10.09
CA LYS A 112 13.63 12.73 -10.94
C LYS A 112 12.85 12.70 -12.26
N TYR A 113 12.78 11.53 -12.90
CA TYR A 113 12.02 11.37 -14.13
C TYR A 113 10.55 11.69 -13.93
N ARG A 114 9.91 11.18 -12.88
CA ARG A 114 8.51 11.46 -12.56
C ARG A 114 8.28 12.95 -12.27
N ALA A 115 9.14 13.57 -11.48
CA ALA A 115 9.07 14.99 -11.19
C ALA A 115 9.21 15.86 -12.46
N SER A 116 10.06 15.47 -13.41
CA SER A 116 10.19 16.16 -14.70
C SER A 116 8.93 16.10 -15.57
N GLN A 117 8.04 15.14 -15.29
CA GLN A 117 6.74 15.01 -15.95
C GLN A 117 5.60 15.70 -15.17
N GLY A 118 5.93 16.47 -14.14
CA GLY A 118 4.94 17.15 -13.29
C GLY A 118 4.16 16.21 -12.37
N MET A 119 4.72 15.04 -12.07
CA MET A 119 4.11 14.01 -11.23
C MET A 119 4.72 14.07 -9.83
N ASP A 120 4.03 14.72 -8.90
CA ASP A 120 4.39 14.69 -7.50
C ASP A 120 3.85 13.43 -6.82
N ASP A 121 4.69 12.80 -5.99
CA ASP A 121 4.28 11.66 -5.19
C ASP A 121 3.32 12.11 -4.08
N GLN A 122 2.11 11.58 -4.08
CA GLN A 122 1.21 11.72 -2.94
C GLN A 122 1.79 10.92 -1.77
N VAL A 123 2.00 11.58 -0.65
CA VAL A 123 2.45 10.94 0.58
C VAL A 123 1.24 10.34 1.29
N ILE A 124 1.37 9.08 1.68
CA ILE A 124 0.36 8.36 2.44
C ILE A 124 0.85 8.28 3.88
N SER A 125 0.13 8.90 4.82
CA SER A 125 0.49 8.84 6.24
C SER A 125 0.10 7.51 6.87
N GLN A 126 -1.08 7.02 6.54
CA GLN A 126 -1.62 5.75 7.01
C GLN A 126 -2.40 5.09 5.88
N ALA A 127 -2.40 3.76 5.85
CA ALA A 127 -3.22 2.99 4.95
C ALA A 127 -3.74 1.71 5.61
N ILE A 128 -4.92 1.31 5.19
CA ILE A 128 -5.51 0.02 5.51
C ILE A 128 -5.61 -0.78 4.22
N ILE A 129 -5.19 -2.04 4.27
CA ILE A 129 -5.45 -3.01 3.22
C ILE A 129 -6.41 -4.04 3.78
N ILE A 130 -7.51 -4.30 3.08
CA ILE A 130 -8.47 -5.36 3.40
C ILE A 130 -8.48 -6.33 2.24
N GLU A 131 -8.30 -7.61 2.51
CA GLU A 131 -8.35 -8.69 1.55
C GLU A 131 -9.66 -9.45 1.67
N GLY A 132 -10.18 -9.94 0.56
CA GLY A 132 -11.45 -10.64 0.58
C GLY A 132 -11.72 -11.48 -0.66
N LEU A 133 -12.75 -12.32 -0.56
CA LEU A 133 -13.12 -13.27 -1.60
C LEU A 133 -13.83 -12.64 -2.80
N ASN A 134 -14.47 -11.48 -2.59
CA ASN A 134 -15.18 -10.78 -3.65
C ASN A 134 -15.37 -9.30 -3.31
N TYR A 135 -15.76 -8.54 -4.31
CA TYR A 135 -15.97 -7.09 -4.21
C TYR A 135 -17.06 -6.70 -3.19
N SER A 136 -18.14 -7.46 -3.08
CA SER A 136 -19.25 -7.15 -2.16
C SER A 136 -18.82 -7.25 -0.70
N ALA A 137 -18.05 -8.30 -0.35
CA ALA A 137 -17.50 -8.47 0.99
C ALA A 137 -16.56 -7.32 1.36
N LEU A 138 -15.67 -6.94 0.43
CA LEU A 138 -14.75 -5.83 0.65
C LEU A 138 -15.46 -4.50 0.84
N ARG A 139 -16.52 -4.24 0.06
CA ARG A 139 -17.31 -3.03 0.18
C ARG A 139 -17.95 -2.92 1.56
N LYS A 140 -18.60 -3.99 2.02
CA LYS A 140 -19.18 -4.06 3.37
C LYS A 140 -18.14 -3.87 4.46
N ALA A 141 -16.96 -4.48 4.31
CA ALA A 141 -15.88 -4.36 5.27
C ALA A 141 -15.34 -2.92 5.36
N VAL A 142 -15.16 -2.25 4.22
CA VAL A 142 -14.73 -0.84 4.18
C VAL A 142 -15.80 0.06 4.80
N GLU A 143 -17.07 -0.13 4.46
CA GLU A 143 -18.19 0.64 5.02
C GLU A 143 -18.27 0.46 6.53
N SER A 144 -18.17 -0.78 7.03
CA SER A 144 -18.14 -1.08 8.47
C SER A 144 -16.97 -0.39 9.17
N PHE A 145 -15.77 -0.48 8.57
CA PHE A 145 -14.56 0.18 9.09
C PHE A 145 -14.73 1.71 9.16
N VAL A 146 -15.23 2.34 8.10
CA VAL A 146 -15.42 3.80 8.04
C VAL A 146 -16.43 4.28 9.08
N VAL A 147 -17.54 3.55 9.24
CA VAL A 147 -18.58 3.87 10.23
C VAL A 147 -18.07 3.68 11.65
N GLU A 148 -17.43 2.54 11.95
CA GLU A 148 -16.92 2.22 13.30
C GLU A 148 -15.91 3.25 13.79
N HIS A 149 -15.08 3.75 12.89
CA HIS A 149 -14.05 4.74 13.24
C HIS A 149 -14.52 6.19 13.08
N SER A 150 -15.80 6.43 12.69
CA SER A 150 -16.33 7.79 12.45
C SER A 150 -15.40 8.62 11.56
N ILE A 151 -14.94 8.00 10.45
CA ILE A 151 -13.93 8.60 9.57
C ILE A 151 -14.56 9.76 8.80
N ASN A 152 -14.31 10.98 9.24
CA ASN A 152 -14.77 12.22 8.62
C ASN A 152 -13.66 12.94 7.83
N VAL A 153 -12.53 12.28 7.62
CA VAL A 153 -11.35 12.86 6.94
C VAL A 153 -11.28 12.45 5.47
N ASN A 154 -10.47 13.15 4.70
CA ASN A 154 -10.20 12.82 3.30
C ASN A 154 -9.50 11.47 3.17
N ILE A 155 -10.28 10.44 2.88
CA ILE A 155 -9.77 9.11 2.53
C ILE A 155 -9.94 8.83 1.05
N ILE A 156 -9.00 8.08 0.49
CA ILE A 156 -9.16 7.50 -0.84
C ILE A 156 -9.31 6.00 -0.70
N THR A 157 -10.47 5.49 -1.13
CA THR A 157 -10.75 4.07 -1.20
C THR A 157 -10.67 3.59 -2.63
N ASN A 158 -9.98 2.47 -2.84
CA ASN A 158 -9.94 1.79 -4.14
C ASN A 158 -10.04 0.28 -3.94
N PHE A 159 -10.58 -0.40 -4.95
CA PHE A 159 -10.75 -1.85 -4.99
C PHE A 159 -9.98 -2.41 -6.18
N TYR A 160 -9.38 -3.56 -6.00
CA TYR A 160 -8.53 -4.21 -6.99
C TYR A 160 -8.81 -5.71 -7.05
N CYS A 161 -8.67 -6.27 -8.25
CA CYS A 161 -8.61 -7.70 -8.48
C CYS A 161 -7.14 -8.11 -8.60
N CYS A 162 -6.75 -9.18 -7.93
CA CYS A 162 -5.41 -9.71 -8.00
C CYS A 162 -5.14 -10.25 -9.42
N GLN A 163 -4.07 -9.76 -10.04
CA GLN A 163 -3.63 -10.21 -11.35
C GLN A 163 -2.45 -11.18 -11.24
N HIS A 164 -1.58 -10.97 -10.25
CA HIS A 164 -0.35 -11.71 -10.12
C HIS A 164 0.19 -11.64 -8.71
N ILE A 165 0.67 -12.76 -8.21
CA ILE A 165 1.38 -12.90 -6.93
C ILE A 165 2.68 -13.63 -7.21
N LEU A 166 3.79 -13.12 -6.66
CA LEU A 166 5.07 -13.81 -6.59
C LEU A 166 5.46 -13.96 -5.15
N THR A 167 5.70 -15.18 -4.73
CA THR A 167 6.22 -15.49 -3.41
C THR A 167 7.74 -15.69 -3.47
N LYS A 168 8.40 -15.68 -2.31
CA LYS A 168 9.83 -15.96 -2.22
C LYS A 168 10.17 -17.36 -2.78
N GLN A 169 9.26 -18.31 -2.68
CA GLN A 169 9.43 -19.65 -3.20
C GLN A 169 9.45 -19.71 -4.73
N ASP A 170 8.67 -18.85 -5.38
CA ASP A 170 8.64 -18.78 -6.85
C ASP A 170 9.94 -18.21 -7.44
N LEU A 171 10.76 -17.56 -6.61
CA LEU A 171 12.04 -16.98 -7.02
C LEU A 171 13.23 -17.93 -6.79
N ILE A 172 13.02 -19.10 -6.15
CA ILE A 172 14.03 -20.11 -5.92
C ILE A 172 14.10 -21.00 -7.17
N GLY A 173 15.05 -20.73 -8.04
CA GLY A 173 15.26 -21.53 -9.27
C GLY A 173 15.21 -20.73 -10.58
N VAL A 174 15.18 -19.40 -10.47
CA VAL A 174 15.33 -18.49 -11.62
C VAL A 174 16.73 -17.89 -11.65
#